data_5e6ccc8cf34b1b8ae60ab7ce23f90dbe
#
_entry.id   5e6ccc8cf34b1b8ae60ab7ce23f90dbe
#
_cell.length_a   1.000
_cell.length_b   1.000
_cell.length_c   1.000
_cell.angle_alpha   90.00
_cell.angle_beta   90.00
_cell.angle_gamma   90.00
#
_symmetry.space_group_name_H-M   'P 1'
#
loop_
_entity.id
_entity.type
_entity.pdbx_description
1 polymer ?
#
loop_
_entity_poly.entity_id
_entity_poly.type
_entity_poly.pdbx_seq_one_letter_code
_entity_poly.pdbx_strand_id
1 'polypeptide(L)'
;MKLRMERNDTSSIRDGSAGVRQIVMVLHGPEIFDSGNAAWLAKVLSPKRILVAGVMARAAAEESGLPSEFMCVPPSVAIRALGEPGFLANQGKNPDSGRIFGEMVASRVGGEGLIQVECASREVICWNRNADATAVDISERTGYPILERIAPVRSFDQGFRIIRGCVSGEAVFVNGIVIGTATGPEVIIRSDGGEVIAVSGIRIKPHGLEKLRRAGPVDVSRAWCKTGNLRSRSPISAQRRVCTGRVIFIDHCGHHLYKEIGEKDVCGMVTVGDDTTAVCGHIGAHLGIPVLGIVDGDSDNIVPERYAEGSLLAIAKGVSDDDLGKEISHLIPGGSTSWDVCVSHILAAIGNRAEIRKPPMK
;
A
#
# COMPACT_ATOMS: atom_id res chain seq x y z
N MET A 1 28.17 6.87 -75.22
CA MET A 1 28.40 6.21 -73.97
C MET A 1 27.69 7.08 -72.88
N LYS A 2 26.43 6.66 -72.54
CA LYS A 2 25.61 7.44 -71.62
C LYS A 2 25.79 6.91 -70.18
N LEU A 3 26.30 7.74 -69.27
CA LEU A 3 26.35 7.47 -67.84
C LEU A 3 24.94 7.74 -67.23
N ARG A 4 24.40 6.70 -66.63
CA ARG A 4 23.13 6.70 -65.93
C ARG A 4 23.42 7.11 -64.47
N MET A 5 22.93 8.24 -63.99
CA MET A 5 22.93 8.62 -62.58
C MET A 5 21.79 7.90 -61.87
N GLU A 6 22.12 7.01 -60.97
CA GLU A 6 21.16 6.45 -60.01
C GLU A 6 20.97 7.44 -58.87
N ARG A 7 19.73 7.86 -58.64
CA ARG A 7 19.33 8.60 -57.43
C ARG A 7 19.08 7.59 -56.34
N ASN A 8 19.88 7.64 -55.30
CA ASN A 8 19.56 6.99 -54.05
C ASN A 8 18.54 7.85 -53.29
N ASP A 9 17.30 7.42 -53.30
CA ASP A 9 16.23 7.95 -52.50
C ASP A 9 16.17 7.10 -51.22
N THR A 10 16.80 7.54 -50.16
CA THR A 10 16.68 6.97 -48.82
C THR A 10 16.09 7.99 -47.88
N SER A 11 14.79 8.26 -48.07
CA SER A 11 13.96 8.86 -47.04
C SER A 11 13.37 7.72 -46.19
N SER A 12 14.16 7.11 -45.31
CA SER A 12 13.63 6.34 -44.21
C SER A 12 13.09 7.32 -43.18
N ILE A 13 11.80 7.59 -43.28
CA ILE A 13 11.03 8.19 -42.20
C ILE A 13 11.17 7.22 -41.01
N ARG A 14 11.99 7.55 -40.04
CA ARG A 14 12.01 6.88 -38.75
C ARG A 14 10.69 7.20 -38.08
N ASP A 15 9.81 6.19 -38.04
CA ASP A 15 8.58 6.22 -37.28
C ASP A 15 8.95 6.36 -35.79
N GLY A 16 8.83 7.59 -35.25
CA GLY A 16 9.26 7.97 -33.91
C GLY A 16 8.31 7.52 -32.79
N SER A 17 7.49 6.47 -33.02
CA SER A 17 6.42 6.10 -32.09
C SER A 17 6.75 4.94 -31.11
N ALA A 18 8.01 4.51 -31.03
CA ALA A 18 8.36 3.25 -30.34
C ALA A 18 8.64 3.39 -28.82
N GLY A 19 8.59 4.58 -28.23
CA GLY A 19 9.06 4.85 -26.87
C GLY A 19 8.26 4.16 -25.74
N VAL A 20 7.52 4.93 -24.95
CA VAL A 20 6.83 4.50 -23.73
C VAL A 20 5.72 3.47 -23.96
N ARG A 21 5.15 3.37 -25.16
CA ARG A 21 4.11 2.39 -25.48
C ARG A 21 4.54 0.92 -25.37
N GLN A 22 5.83 0.66 -25.31
CA GLN A 22 6.40 -0.68 -25.13
C GLN A 22 6.87 -0.94 -23.69
N ILE A 23 6.62 -0.03 -22.76
CA ILE A 23 7.13 -0.09 -21.38
C ILE A 23 5.99 -0.31 -20.37
N VAL A 24 6.30 -0.95 -19.25
CA VAL A 24 5.37 -1.21 -18.16
C VAL A 24 5.42 -0.07 -17.15
N MET A 25 4.23 0.45 -16.77
CA MET A 25 4.09 1.42 -15.69
C MET A 25 3.75 0.72 -14.38
N VAL A 26 4.62 0.82 -13.38
CA VAL A 26 4.38 0.30 -12.02
C VAL A 26 3.93 1.44 -11.12
N LEU A 27 2.70 1.35 -10.61
CA LEU A 27 2.10 2.34 -9.72
C LEU A 27 2.20 1.90 -8.26
N HIS A 28 2.49 2.85 -7.37
CA HIS A 28 2.51 2.61 -5.93
C HIS A 28 1.95 3.79 -5.14
N GLY A 29 1.24 3.44 -4.04
CA GLY A 29 0.56 4.38 -3.15
C GLY A 29 -0.87 4.71 -3.64
N PRO A 30 -1.84 4.91 -2.73
CA PRO A 30 -3.18 5.32 -3.10
C PRO A 30 -3.23 6.76 -3.62
N GLU A 31 -2.27 7.60 -3.21
CA GLU A 31 -2.23 9.03 -3.50
C GLU A 31 -2.18 9.33 -5.01
N ILE A 32 -1.50 8.49 -5.79
CA ILE A 32 -1.40 8.67 -7.25
C ILE A 32 -2.75 8.48 -7.95
N PHE A 33 -3.62 7.62 -7.39
CA PHE A 33 -4.99 7.42 -7.88
C PHE A 33 -5.91 8.53 -7.37
N ASP A 34 -5.84 8.82 -6.07
CA ASP A 34 -6.68 9.82 -5.41
C ASP A 34 -6.47 11.24 -5.94
N SER A 35 -5.26 11.56 -6.45
CA SER A 35 -4.93 12.80 -7.14
C SER A 35 -5.37 12.85 -8.61
N GLY A 36 -5.75 11.71 -9.20
CA GLY A 36 -6.03 11.55 -10.63
C GLY A 36 -4.78 11.40 -11.52
N ASN A 37 -3.58 11.47 -10.94
CA ASN A 37 -2.33 11.38 -11.71
C ASN A 37 -2.12 10.02 -12.36
N ALA A 38 -2.61 8.91 -11.77
CA ALA A 38 -2.54 7.60 -12.40
C ALA A 38 -3.29 7.56 -13.75
N ALA A 39 -4.53 8.05 -13.79
CA ALA A 39 -5.32 8.11 -15.00
C ALA A 39 -4.73 9.09 -16.03
N TRP A 40 -4.22 10.23 -15.59
CA TRP A 40 -3.53 11.19 -16.42
C TRP A 40 -2.28 10.59 -17.07
N LEU A 41 -1.39 9.96 -16.30
CA LEU A 41 -0.20 9.30 -16.83
C LEU A 41 -0.54 8.17 -17.80
N ALA A 42 -1.54 7.35 -17.48
CA ALA A 42 -2.01 6.28 -18.37
C ALA A 42 -2.47 6.83 -19.73
N LYS A 43 -3.19 7.97 -19.72
CA LYS A 43 -3.63 8.66 -20.95
C LYS A 43 -2.47 9.25 -21.74
N VAL A 44 -1.55 9.96 -21.07
CA VAL A 44 -0.46 10.68 -21.71
C VAL A 44 0.62 9.74 -22.22
N LEU A 45 0.99 8.73 -21.42
CA LEU A 45 2.09 7.82 -21.74
C LEU A 45 1.64 6.60 -22.55
N SER A 46 0.37 6.17 -22.40
CA SER A 46 -0.18 4.96 -23.05
C SER A 46 0.71 3.72 -22.86
N PRO A 47 1.04 3.34 -21.61
CA PRO A 47 1.94 2.22 -21.34
C PRO A 47 1.33 0.90 -21.84
N LYS A 48 2.20 -0.09 -22.15
CA LYS A 48 1.78 -1.43 -22.57
C LYS A 48 0.96 -2.16 -21.51
N ARG A 49 1.37 -2.02 -20.24
CA ARG A 49 0.72 -2.60 -19.07
C ARG A 49 0.82 -1.64 -17.88
N ILE A 50 -0.15 -1.73 -17.00
CA ILE A 50 -0.18 -0.98 -15.74
C ILE A 50 -0.23 -2.00 -14.60
N LEU A 51 0.81 -2.01 -13.77
CA LEU A 51 0.91 -2.85 -12.58
C LEU A 51 0.74 -2.03 -11.33
N VAL A 52 0.02 -2.54 -10.36
CA VAL A 52 -0.23 -1.87 -9.08
C VAL A 52 0.34 -2.70 -7.94
N ALA A 53 1.23 -2.11 -7.16
CA ALA A 53 1.86 -2.75 -6.02
C ALA A 53 1.37 -2.13 -4.70
N GLY A 54 0.87 -2.95 -3.78
CA GLY A 54 0.41 -2.56 -2.44
C GLY A 54 -1.11 -2.57 -2.25
N VAL A 55 -1.55 -2.94 -1.05
CA VAL A 55 -2.96 -3.21 -0.70
C VAL A 55 -3.83 -1.96 -0.87
N MET A 56 -3.43 -0.81 -0.29
CA MET A 56 -4.21 0.42 -0.41
C MET A 56 -4.13 1.04 -1.81
N ALA A 57 -3.02 0.83 -2.54
CA ALA A 57 -2.92 1.20 -3.93
C ALA A 57 -3.90 0.40 -4.79
N ARG A 58 -4.08 -0.91 -4.50
CA ARG A 58 -5.08 -1.74 -5.17
C ARG A 58 -6.50 -1.25 -4.93
N ALA A 59 -6.88 -0.97 -3.68
CA ALA A 59 -8.20 -0.42 -3.37
C ALA A 59 -8.47 0.89 -4.14
N ALA A 60 -7.50 1.81 -4.17
CA ALA A 60 -7.63 3.07 -4.88
C ALA A 60 -7.67 2.88 -6.41
N ALA A 61 -6.94 1.91 -6.95
CA ALA A 61 -6.96 1.57 -8.38
C ALA A 61 -8.32 1.00 -8.80
N GLU A 62 -8.86 0.06 -8.03
CA GLU A 62 -10.19 -0.52 -8.27
C GLU A 62 -11.28 0.57 -8.24
N GLU A 63 -11.22 1.48 -7.26
CA GLU A 63 -12.15 2.62 -7.17
C GLU A 63 -12.00 3.61 -8.33
N SER A 64 -10.80 3.81 -8.86
CA SER A 64 -10.55 4.71 -9.99
C SER A 64 -11.06 4.16 -11.32
N GLY A 65 -11.33 2.85 -11.40
CA GLY A 65 -11.70 2.16 -12.62
C GLY A 65 -10.56 2.06 -13.66
N LEU A 66 -9.31 2.40 -13.29
CA LEU A 66 -8.17 2.28 -14.19
C LEU A 66 -7.82 0.81 -14.42
N PRO A 67 -7.92 0.29 -15.67
CA PRO A 67 -7.54 -1.09 -15.99
C PRO A 67 -6.09 -1.36 -15.58
N SER A 68 -5.88 -2.28 -14.68
CA SER A 68 -4.56 -2.57 -14.12
C SER A 68 -4.47 -4.00 -13.59
N GLU A 69 -3.24 -4.51 -13.50
CA GLU A 69 -2.90 -5.80 -12.92
C GLU A 69 -2.35 -5.59 -11.50
N PHE A 70 -2.70 -6.46 -10.57
CA PHE A 70 -2.32 -6.30 -9.17
C PHE A 70 -1.20 -7.25 -8.76
N MET A 71 -0.19 -6.71 -8.09
CA MET A 71 0.95 -7.47 -7.56
C MET A 71 0.99 -7.37 -6.03
N CYS A 72 0.93 -8.51 -5.36
CA CYS A 72 1.03 -8.59 -3.89
C CYS A 72 2.50 -8.59 -3.41
N VAL A 73 3.34 -7.74 -4.02
CA VAL A 73 4.77 -7.63 -3.70
C VAL A 73 5.19 -6.16 -3.61
N PRO A 74 6.32 -5.85 -2.94
CA PRO A 74 6.87 -4.50 -2.92
C PRO A 74 7.24 -4.00 -4.34
N PRO A 75 7.18 -2.68 -4.61
CA PRO A 75 7.49 -2.13 -5.94
C PRO A 75 8.86 -2.51 -6.49
N SER A 76 9.89 -2.59 -5.63
CA SER A 76 11.24 -3.02 -6.06
C SER A 76 11.28 -4.48 -6.52
N VAL A 77 10.46 -5.34 -5.94
CA VAL A 77 10.31 -6.73 -6.37
C VAL A 77 9.51 -6.80 -7.66
N ALA A 78 8.43 -6.02 -7.76
CA ALA A 78 7.64 -5.91 -8.98
C ALA A 78 8.51 -5.46 -10.17
N ILE A 79 9.28 -4.39 -10.03
CA ILE A 79 10.19 -3.87 -11.08
C ILE A 79 11.21 -4.94 -11.50
N ARG A 80 11.88 -5.61 -10.56
CA ARG A 80 12.87 -6.67 -10.89
C ARG A 80 12.26 -7.89 -11.58
N ALA A 81 11.00 -8.17 -11.31
CA ALA A 81 10.30 -9.33 -11.86
C ALA A 81 9.70 -9.09 -13.27
N LEU A 82 9.79 -7.87 -13.81
CA LEU A 82 9.12 -7.53 -15.07
C LEU A 82 9.63 -8.31 -16.29
N GLY A 83 10.93 -8.63 -16.33
CA GLY A 83 11.56 -9.24 -17.51
C GLY A 83 11.49 -8.36 -18.78
N GLU A 84 10.99 -7.15 -18.68
CA GLU A 84 10.82 -6.15 -19.74
C GLU A 84 11.01 -4.73 -19.15
N PRO A 85 11.31 -3.71 -19.99
CA PRO A 85 11.51 -2.35 -19.52
C PRO A 85 10.29 -1.82 -18.76
N GLY A 86 10.53 -1.19 -17.59
CA GLY A 86 9.49 -0.61 -16.77
C GLY A 86 9.95 0.65 -16.04
N PHE A 87 8.98 1.45 -15.60
CA PHE A 87 9.22 2.62 -14.76
C PHE A 87 8.26 2.65 -13.58
N LEU A 88 8.68 3.27 -12.49
CA LEU A 88 7.89 3.52 -11.30
C LEU A 88 7.16 4.85 -11.43
N ALA A 89 5.87 4.91 -11.12
CA ALA A 89 5.17 6.17 -10.92
C ALA A 89 4.51 6.20 -9.55
N ASN A 90 4.68 7.33 -8.85
CA ASN A 90 4.13 7.55 -7.52
C ASN A 90 3.79 9.03 -7.29
N GLN A 91 2.99 9.27 -6.27
CA GLN A 91 2.68 10.58 -5.72
C GLN A 91 3.17 10.62 -4.28
N GLY A 92 4.19 11.42 -3.97
CA GLY A 92 4.63 11.64 -2.60
C GLY A 92 3.64 12.49 -1.80
N LYS A 93 3.65 12.38 -0.46
CA LYS A 93 2.92 13.29 0.45
C LYS A 93 3.38 14.75 0.25
N ASN A 94 4.64 14.89 -0.03
CA ASN A 94 5.31 16.11 -0.50
C ASN A 94 6.45 15.71 -1.46
N PRO A 95 7.07 16.67 -2.17
CA PRO A 95 8.15 16.37 -3.13
C PRO A 95 9.29 15.53 -2.54
N ASP A 96 9.72 15.83 -1.32
CA ASP A 96 10.85 15.15 -0.70
C ASP A 96 10.52 13.71 -0.32
N SER A 97 9.35 13.45 0.22
CA SER A 97 8.91 12.08 0.55
C SER A 97 8.78 11.21 -0.71
N GLY A 98 8.34 11.79 -1.82
CA GLY A 98 8.24 11.11 -3.11
C GLY A 98 9.61 10.75 -3.68
N ARG A 99 10.59 11.66 -3.64
CA ARG A 99 11.99 11.40 -4.04
C ARG A 99 12.62 10.34 -3.15
N ILE A 100 12.47 10.44 -1.83
CA ILE A 100 12.98 9.46 -0.86
C ILE A 100 12.41 8.06 -1.14
N PHE A 101 11.13 7.97 -1.50
CA PHE A 101 10.53 6.70 -1.87
C PHE A 101 11.19 6.09 -3.12
N GLY A 102 11.40 6.88 -4.18
CA GLY A 102 12.11 6.44 -5.39
C GLY A 102 13.54 6.01 -5.11
N GLU A 103 14.27 6.76 -4.29
CA GLU A 103 15.61 6.40 -3.82
C GLU A 103 15.61 5.03 -3.13
N MET A 104 14.63 4.79 -2.23
CA MET A 104 14.50 3.50 -1.55
C MET A 104 14.21 2.34 -2.50
N VAL A 105 13.38 2.55 -3.50
CA VAL A 105 13.10 1.53 -4.52
C VAL A 105 14.34 1.28 -5.36
N ALA A 106 15.00 2.32 -5.84
CA ALA A 106 16.20 2.23 -6.67
C ALA A 106 17.37 1.52 -5.97
N SER A 107 17.58 1.81 -4.66
CA SER A 107 18.61 1.13 -3.86
C SER A 107 18.39 -0.39 -3.73
N ARG A 108 17.14 -0.85 -3.92
CA ARG A 108 16.75 -2.27 -3.87
C ARG A 108 16.70 -2.92 -5.25
N VAL A 109 16.48 -2.15 -6.30
CA VAL A 109 16.47 -2.65 -7.70
C VAL A 109 17.87 -3.05 -8.12
N GLY A 110 18.91 -2.26 -7.75
CA GLY A 110 20.31 -2.57 -8.03
C GLY A 110 20.82 -1.96 -9.34
N GLY A 111 21.81 -2.61 -9.98
CA GLY A 111 22.66 -2.03 -11.03
C GLY A 111 21.98 -1.61 -12.35
N GLU A 112 20.76 -2.08 -12.66
CA GLU A 112 20.06 -1.66 -13.87
C GLU A 112 19.46 -0.26 -13.77
N GLY A 113 19.44 0.30 -12.55
CA GLY A 113 18.84 1.59 -12.26
C GLY A 113 17.31 1.59 -12.37
N LEU A 114 16.71 2.76 -12.18
CA LEU A 114 15.26 2.94 -12.17
C LEU A 114 14.88 4.28 -12.79
N ILE A 115 13.86 4.31 -13.64
CA ILE A 115 13.15 5.54 -13.99
C ILE A 115 11.98 5.69 -13.04
N GLN A 116 11.89 6.85 -12.35
CA GLN A 116 10.77 7.22 -11.50
C GLN A 116 10.06 8.45 -12.09
N VAL A 117 8.75 8.40 -12.18
CA VAL A 117 7.90 9.58 -12.41
C VAL A 117 7.28 9.97 -11.09
N GLU A 118 7.78 11.04 -10.48
CA GLU A 118 7.30 11.54 -9.19
C GLU A 118 6.35 12.71 -9.42
N CYS A 119 5.06 12.50 -9.07
CA CYS A 119 4.01 13.43 -9.45
C CYS A 119 3.88 14.65 -8.53
N ALA A 120 4.30 14.57 -7.24
CA ALA A 120 4.25 15.72 -6.34
C ALA A 120 5.31 16.76 -6.66
N SER A 121 6.51 16.34 -7.06
CA SER A 121 7.59 17.22 -7.53
C SER A 121 7.52 17.51 -9.02
N ARG A 122 6.73 16.72 -9.78
CA ARG A 122 6.66 16.78 -11.25
C ARG A 122 8.01 16.56 -11.91
N GLU A 123 8.64 15.45 -11.60
CA GLU A 123 10.00 15.12 -12.05
C GLU A 123 10.04 13.71 -12.64
N VAL A 124 10.88 13.54 -13.65
CA VAL A 124 11.35 12.23 -14.15
C VAL A 124 12.74 12.02 -13.59
N ILE A 125 12.90 11.06 -12.67
CA ILE A 125 14.18 10.83 -11.99
C ILE A 125 14.80 9.53 -12.47
N CYS A 126 15.99 9.63 -13.06
CA CYS A 126 16.82 8.49 -13.45
C CYS A 126 17.77 8.13 -12.30
N TRP A 127 17.44 7.08 -11.56
CA TRP A 127 18.21 6.59 -10.44
C TRP A 127 19.27 5.58 -10.89
N ASN A 128 20.55 5.78 -10.50
CA ASN A 128 21.68 4.90 -10.81
C ASN A 128 21.87 4.63 -12.32
N ARG A 129 21.39 5.50 -13.17
CA ARG A 129 21.48 5.43 -14.63
C ARG A 129 21.39 6.82 -15.26
N ASN A 130 21.93 6.95 -16.46
CA ASN A 130 21.74 8.14 -17.26
C ASN A 130 20.34 8.13 -17.92
N ALA A 131 19.87 9.30 -18.31
CA ALA A 131 18.65 9.43 -19.07
C ALA A 131 18.81 8.76 -20.45
N ASP A 132 17.84 7.91 -20.79
CA ASP A 132 17.75 7.25 -22.10
C ASP A 132 16.54 7.75 -22.91
N ALA A 133 16.33 7.20 -24.08
CA ALA A 133 15.21 7.56 -24.96
C ALA A 133 13.84 7.41 -24.26
N THR A 134 13.70 6.46 -23.32
CA THR A 134 12.47 6.27 -22.54
C THR A 134 12.24 7.43 -21.58
N ALA A 135 13.27 7.83 -20.82
CA ALA A 135 13.17 8.95 -19.90
C ALA A 135 12.88 10.27 -20.65
N VAL A 136 13.49 10.44 -21.81
CA VAL A 136 13.25 11.60 -22.69
C VAL A 136 11.79 11.62 -23.18
N ASP A 137 11.27 10.51 -23.72
CA ASP A 137 9.87 10.42 -24.19
C ASP A 137 8.86 10.67 -23.05
N ILE A 138 9.13 10.13 -21.85
CA ILE A 138 8.30 10.43 -20.65
C ILE A 138 8.33 11.93 -20.32
N SER A 139 9.53 12.53 -20.31
CA SER A 139 9.71 13.95 -20.04
C SER A 139 8.96 14.85 -21.03
N GLU A 140 9.11 14.59 -22.32
CA GLU A 140 8.45 15.35 -23.39
C GLU A 140 6.92 15.26 -23.29
N ARG A 141 6.38 14.07 -23.03
CA ARG A 141 4.92 13.87 -22.94
C ARG A 141 4.32 14.42 -21.65
N THR A 142 5.04 14.35 -20.52
CA THR A 142 4.56 14.84 -19.23
C THR A 142 4.85 16.31 -19.02
N GLY A 143 5.86 16.86 -19.70
CA GLY A 143 6.42 18.19 -19.42
C GLY A 143 7.24 18.21 -18.12
N TYR A 144 7.62 17.07 -17.57
CA TYR A 144 8.39 16.97 -16.34
C TYR A 144 9.90 16.97 -16.64
N PRO A 145 10.71 17.79 -15.94
CA PRO A 145 12.16 17.81 -16.15
C PRO A 145 12.81 16.50 -15.73
N ILE A 146 13.89 16.12 -16.43
CA ILE A 146 14.70 14.96 -16.09
C ILE A 146 15.74 15.34 -15.05
N LEU A 147 15.90 14.49 -14.03
CA LEU A 147 16.96 14.55 -13.05
C LEU A 147 17.71 13.20 -13.00
N GLU A 148 19.04 13.26 -13.02
CA GLU A 148 19.88 12.09 -12.79
C GLU A 148 20.33 12.08 -11.34
N ARG A 149 20.16 10.97 -10.64
CA ARG A 149 20.46 10.80 -9.21
C ARG A 149 21.10 9.44 -8.94
N ILE A 150 21.93 9.40 -7.91
CA ILE A 150 22.50 8.16 -7.41
C ILE A 150 21.79 7.83 -6.10
N ALA A 151 21.18 6.65 -6.04
CA ALA A 151 20.65 6.12 -4.80
C ALA A 151 21.80 5.55 -3.97
N PRO A 152 21.98 5.97 -2.71
CA PRO A 152 23.05 5.48 -1.87
C PRO A 152 22.95 3.97 -1.68
N VAL A 153 24.08 3.29 -1.79
CA VAL A 153 24.18 1.89 -1.37
C VAL A 153 24.01 1.87 0.16
N ARG A 154 22.88 1.37 0.64
CA ARG A 154 22.65 1.29 2.07
C ARG A 154 23.49 0.14 2.65
N SER A 155 24.56 0.46 3.34
CA SER A 155 25.05 -0.39 4.41
C SER A 155 24.01 -0.32 5.53
N PHE A 156 23.26 -1.39 5.73
CA PHE A 156 22.44 -1.51 6.94
C PHE A 156 23.41 -1.65 8.11
N ASP A 157 23.53 -0.59 8.89
CA ASP A 157 24.25 -0.65 10.16
C ASP A 157 23.50 -1.68 11.01
N GLN A 158 24.23 -2.75 11.40
CA GLN A 158 23.61 -3.90 12.05
C GLN A 158 22.82 -3.41 13.28
N GLY A 159 21.52 -3.55 13.24
CA GLY A 159 20.62 -3.21 14.34
C GLY A 159 19.99 -1.82 14.31
N PHE A 160 20.27 -0.95 13.33
CA PHE A 160 19.62 0.37 13.20
C PHE A 160 18.74 0.48 11.95
N ARG A 161 17.68 1.26 12.06
CA ARG A 161 16.82 1.65 10.95
C ARG A 161 16.53 3.14 10.98
N ILE A 162 16.84 3.84 9.90
CA ILE A 162 16.45 5.23 9.67
C ILE A 162 15.22 5.21 8.76
N ILE A 163 14.10 5.76 9.24
CA ILE A 163 12.87 5.96 8.50
C ILE A 163 12.84 7.42 8.08
N ARG A 164 12.91 7.69 6.78
CA ARG A 164 13.00 9.04 6.20
C ARG A 164 11.70 9.43 5.51
N GLY A 165 11.53 10.73 5.25
CA GLY A 165 10.33 11.27 4.60
C GLY A 165 9.13 11.30 5.54
N CYS A 166 9.37 11.36 6.83
CA CYS A 166 8.35 11.55 7.86
C CYS A 166 7.87 13.00 7.86
N VAL A 167 6.61 13.20 8.25
CA VAL A 167 6.07 14.51 8.63
C VAL A 167 5.75 14.47 10.11
N SER A 168 6.05 15.55 10.84
CA SER A 168 5.75 15.63 12.27
C SER A 168 4.25 15.41 12.51
N GLY A 169 3.91 14.58 13.49
CA GLY A 169 2.53 14.18 13.80
C GLY A 169 2.05 12.90 13.11
N GLU A 170 2.80 12.35 12.17
CA GLU A 170 2.44 11.10 11.48
C GLU A 170 2.66 9.85 12.33
N ALA A 171 1.76 8.88 12.18
CA ALA A 171 1.96 7.54 12.74
C ALA A 171 3.21 6.87 12.14
N VAL A 172 3.95 6.16 12.98
CA VAL A 172 5.14 5.39 12.61
C VAL A 172 4.84 3.90 12.77
N PHE A 173 4.92 3.17 11.65
CA PHE A 173 4.64 1.73 11.59
C PHE A 173 5.91 0.91 11.55
N VAL A 174 5.89 -0.21 12.25
CA VAL A 174 6.83 -1.32 12.11
C VAL A 174 6.04 -2.62 11.97
N ASN A 175 6.23 -3.34 10.88
CA ASN A 175 5.51 -4.58 10.55
C ASN A 175 3.96 -4.48 10.66
N GLY A 176 3.42 -3.30 10.33
CA GLY A 176 1.97 -3.05 10.35
C GLY A 176 1.43 -2.53 11.68
N ILE A 177 2.23 -2.45 12.74
CA ILE A 177 1.85 -1.96 14.05
C ILE A 177 2.34 -0.53 14.24
N VAL A 178 1.48 0.37 14.72
CA VAL A 178 1.84 1.75 15.05
C VAL A 178 2.60 1.77 16.38
N ILE A 179 3.88 2.15 16.34
CA ILE A 179 4.76 2.21 17.51
C ILE A 179 4.91 3.61 18.12
N GLY A 180 4.35 4.61 17.47
CA GLY A 180 4.42 6.00 17.92
C GLY A 180 4.14 7.01 16.84
N THR A 181 4.47 8.27 17.12
CA THR A 181 4.22 9.43 16.24
C THR A 181 5.55 10.12 15.92
N ALA A 182 5.83 10.37 14.65
CA ALA A 182 7.02 11.10 14.23
C ALA A 182 7.05 12.53 14.79
N THR A 183 8.22 13.00 15.21
CA THR A 183 8.44 14.37 15.72
C THR A 183 9.27 15.23 14.78
N GLY A 184 9.71 14.66 13.64
CA GLY A 184 10.53 15.33 12.62
C GLY A 184 10.61 14.55 11.32
N PRO A 185 11.50 14.96 10.39
CA PRO A 185 11.60 14.36 9.05
C PRO A 185 12.22 12.97 9.02
N GLU A 186 12.84 12.55 10.13
CA GLU A 186 13.47 11.24 10.27
C GLU A 186 13.13 10.61 11.62
N VAL A 187 12.96 9.29 11.62
CA VAL A 187 12.81 8.47 12.82
C VAL A 187 13.90 7.42 12.82
N ILE A 188 14.63 7.30 13.93
CA ILE A 188 15.67 6.31 14.12
C ILE A 188 15.21 5.32 15.19
N ILE A 189 15.20 4.05 14.80
CA ILE A 189 14.92 2.92 15.69
C ILE A 189 16.09 1.92 15.62
N ARG A 190 16.28 1.14 16.68
CA ARG A 190 17.22 0.03 16.69
C ARG A 190 16.57 -1.26 17.21
N SER A 191 17.17 -2.37 16.87
CA SER A 191 16.83 -3.67 17.45
C SER A 191 17.86 -4.03 18.52
N ASP A 192 17.37 -4.49 19.68
CA ASP A 192 18.18 -4.99 20.77
C ASP A 192 17.53 -6.27 21.33
N GLY A 193 18.19 -7.42 21.14
CA GLY A 193 17.63 -8.71 21.51
C GLY A 193 16.30 -9.06 20.81
N GLY A 194 16.00 -8.43 19.66
CA GLY A 194 14.73 -8.59 18.95
C GLY A 194 13.64 -7.60 19.38
N GLU A 195 13.89 -6.77 20.40
CA GLU A 195 13.00 -5.67 20.78
C GLU A 195 13.32 -4.40 20.00
N VAL A 196 12.28 -3.63 19.65
CA VAL A 196 12.44 -2.35 18.96
C VAL A 196 12.60 -1.23 20.02
N ILE A 197 13.68 -0.48 19.90
CA ILE A 197 14.00 0.66 20.74
C ILE A 197 14.00 1.93 19.90
N ALA A 198 13.30 2.94 20.34
CA ALA A 198 13.35 4.27 19.75
C ALA A 198 14.67 4.98 20.13
N VAL A 199 15.33 5.56 19.14
CA VAL A 199 16.57 6.33 19.35
C VAL A 199 16.28 7.82 19.24
N SER A 200 15.59 8.26 18.19
CA SER A 200 15.23 9.68 18.00
C SER A 200 14.09 9.86 17.00
N GLY A 201 13.52 11.07 17.00
CA GLY A 201 12.53 11.49 15.99
C GLY A 201 11.13 10.91 16.17
N ILE A 202 10.83 10.24 17.28
CA ILE A 202 9.54 9.60 17.54
C ILE A 202 9.08 9.82 18.98
N ARG A 203 7.79 10.09 19.16
CA ARG A 203 7.08 9.98 20.43
C ARG A 203 6.44 8.60 20.48
N ILE A 204 6.89 7.76 21.40
CA ILE A 204 6.48 6.36 21.53
C ILE A 204 5.01 6.23 21.94
N LYS A 205 4.33 5.23 21.37
CA LYS A 205 3.08 4.64 21.84
C LYS A 205 3.43 3.34 22.61
N PRO A 206 3.44 3.34 23.97
CA PRO A 206 3.89 2.17 24.73
C PRO A 206 3.14 0.89 24.40
N HIS A 207 1.81 1.00 24.23
CA HIS A 207 0.95 -0.13 23.84
C HIS A 207 1.33 -0.71 22.48
N GLY A 208 1.69 0.15 21.51
CA GLY A 208 2.15 -0.30 20.18
C GLY A 208 3.45 -1.11 20.25
N LEU A 209 4.41 -0.69 21.10
CA LEU A 209 5.63 -1.49 21.32
C LEU A 209 5.34 -2.81 22.02
N GLU A 210 4.37 -2.84 22.94
CA GLU A 210 3.94 -4.07 23.59
C GLU A 210 3.30 -5.03 22.62
N LYS A 211 2.37 -4.57 21.74
CA LYS A 211 1.78 -5.35 20.63
C LYS A 211 2.89 -5.90 19.72
N LEU A 212 3.87 -5.07 19.36
CA LEU A 212 4.98 -5.49 18.50
C LEU A 212 5.84 -6.58 19.16
N ARG A 213 6.11 -6.48 20.47
CA ARG A 213 6.84 -7.50 21.24
C ARG A 213 6.09 -8.82 21.30
N ARG A 214 4.75 -8.80 21.48
CA ARG A 214 3.90 -10.00 21.46
C ARG A 214 3.88 -10.68 20.08
N ALA A 215 3.97 -9.91 19.00
CA ALA A 215 4.05 -10.45 17.63
C ALA A 215 5.37 -11.19 17.34
N GLY A 216 6.39 -11.01 18.18
CA GLY A 216 7.68 -11.71 18.10
C GLY A 216 8.88 -10.81 17.85
N PRO A 217 10.09 -11.38 17.79
CA PRO A 217 11.32 -10.61 17.63
C PRO A 217 11.37 -9.89 16.27
N VAL A 218 11.85 -8.64 16.27
CA VAL A 218 11.92 -7.79 15.09
C VAL A 218 13.37 -7.51 14.71
N ASP A 219 13.75 -7.87 13.48
CA ASP A 219 14.95 -7.34 12.83
C ASP A 219 14.57 -6.02 12.11
N VAL A 220 14.90 -4.89 12.73
CA VAL A 220 14.55 -3.56 12.16
C VAL A 220 15.19 -3.29 10.81
N SER A 221 16.30 -3.96 10.46
CA SER A 221 16.95 -3.81 9.17
C SER A 221 16.07 -4.35 8.02
N ARG A 222 15.30 -5.39 8.29
CA ARG A 222 14.39 -6.07 7.36
C ARG A 222 12.93 -5.68 7.54
N ALA A 223 12.58 -5.09 8.68
CA ALA A 223 11.22 -4.74 9.01
C ALA A 223 10.57 -3.83 7.96
N TRP A 224 9.31 -4.07 7.68
CA TRP A 224 8.51 -3.13 6.93
C TRP A 224 8.23 -1.91 7.80
N CYS A 225 8.64 -0.74 7.33
CA CYS A 225 8.41 0.53 8.03
C CYS A 225 7.71 1.51 7.10
N LYS A 226 6.75 2.25 7.65
CA LYS A 226 6.00 3.30 6.96
C LYS A 226 5.71 4.44 7.95
N THR A 227 5.46 5.65 7.41
CA THR A 227 4.92 6.78 8.17
C THR A 227 3.69 7.37 7.49
N GLY A 228 2.83 8.00 8.28
CA GLY A 228 1.60 8.65 7.84
C GLY A 228 0.46 7.69 7.57
N ASN A 229 -0.68 8.24 7.20
CA ASN A 229 -1.89 7.48 6.92
C ASN A 229 -1.67 6.47 5.79
N LEU A 230 -2.38 5.38 5.87
CA LEU A 230 -2.41 4.39 4.78
C LEU A 230 -3.19 4.92 3.59
N ARG A 231 -4.22 5.72 3.83
CA ARG A 231 -4.96 6.49 2.84
C ARG A 231 -5.65 7.68 3.51
N SER A 232 -5.75 8.80 2.81
CA SER A 232 -6.41 10.02 3.32
C SER A 232 -7.81 10.24 2.74
N ARG A 233 -8.14 9.60 1.61
CA ARG A 233 -9.45 9.70 0.97
C ARG A 233 -10.39 8.61 1.46
N SER A 234 -11.65 8.98 1.73
CA SER A 234 -12.70 7.99 2.04
C SER A 234 -12.97 7.07 0.84
N PRO A 235 -13.30 5.79 1.07
CA PRO A 235 -13.58 4.85 0.00
C PRO A 235 -14.88 5.21 -0.72
N ILE A 236 -14.95 4.83 -1.99
CA ILE A 236 -16.19 4.86 -2.76
C ILE A 236 -16.96 3.60 -2.40
N SER A 237 -18.08 3.74 -1.69
CA SER A 237 -18.84 2.59 -1.19
C SER A 237 -19.59 1.88 -2.32
N ALA A 238 -19.47 0.55 -2.36
CA ALA A 238 -20.30 -0.28 -3.22
C ALA A 238 -21.73 -0.44 -2.65
N GLN A 239 -22.69 -0.57 -3.54
CA GLN A 239 -24.09 -0.85 -3.16
C GLN A 239 -24.40 -2.35 -3.04
N ARG A 240 -23.48 -3.20 -3.53
CA ARG A 240 -23.70 -4.66 -3.57
C ARG A 240 -23.30 -5.29 -2.24
N ARG A 241 -24.20 -6.09 -1.66
CA ARG A 241 -23.94 -6.94 -0.49
C ARG A 241 -24.16 -8.41 -0.87
N VAL A 242 -23.16 -9.24 -0.61
CA VAL A 242 -23.28 -10.71 -0.66
C VAL A 242 -23.70 -11.16 0.74
N CYS A 243 -24.90 -11.70 0.91
CA CYS A 243 -25.42 -12.08 2.23
C CYS A 243 -25.04 -13.49 2.65
N THR A 244 -24.65 -14.37 1.68
CA THR A 244 -24.31 -15.77 1.93
C THR A 244 -23.03 -16.08 1.17
N GLY A 245 -22.06 -16.69 1.83
CA GLY A 245 -20.76 -17.01 1.26
C GLY A 245 -19.77 -17.41 2.35
N ARG A 246 -18.49 -17.27 2.07
CA ARG A 246 -17.42 -17.51 3.04
C ARG A 246 -17.24 -16.29 3.95
N VAL A 247 -17.07 -16.53 5.24
CA VAL A 247 -16.60 -15.52 6.19
C VAL A 247 -15.10 -15.71 6.37
N ILE A 248 -14.33 -14.63 6.27
CA ILE A 248 -12.87 -14.64 6.47
C ILE A 248 -12.50 -14.05 7.83
N PHE A 249 -11.41 -14.55 8.40
CA PHE A 249 -10.86 -14.10 9.68
C PHE A 249 -9.52 -13.42 9.44
N ILE A 250 -9.37 -12.18 9.92
CA ILE A 250 -8.18 -11.35 9.74
C ILE A 250 -7.70 -10.87 11.11
N ASP A 251 -6.62 -11.44 11.58
CA ASP A 251 -6.00 -11.11 12.85
C ASP A 251 -4.67 -10.36 12.59
N HIS A 252 -4.62 -9.06 12.87
CA HIS A 252 -3.46 -8.14 12.75
C HIS A 252 -2.73 -8.15 11.38
N CYS A 253 -3.31 -8.74 10.33
CA CYS A 253 -2.68 -8.89 9.02
C CYS A 253 -3.50 -8.30 7.86
N GLY A 254 -4.00 -7.07 8.03
CA GLY A 254 -4.78 -6.36 7.00
C GLY A 254 -4.10 -6.27 5.62
N HIS A 255 -2.78 -6.38 5.56
CA HIS A 255 -2.03 -6.44 4.30
C HIS A 255 -2.24 -7.74 3.50
N HIS A 256 -2.76 -8.81 4.11
CA HIS A 256 -3.13 -10.05 3.43
C HIS A 256 -4.58 -10.07 2.93
N LEU A 257 -5.37 -9.02 3.21
CA LEU A 257 -6.82 -9.02 2.97
C LEU A 257 -7.21 -9.48 1.56
N TYR A 258 -6.60 -8.93 0.52
CA TYR A 258 -6.92 -9.34 -0.85
C TYR A 258 -6.54 -10.79 -1.19
N LYS A 259 -5.52 -11.34 -0.54
CA LYS A 259 -5.17 -12.76 -0.65
C LYS A 259 -6.25 -13.63 0.00
N GLU A 260 -6.75 -13.22 1.16
CA GLU A 260 -7.80 -13.94 1.88
C GLU A 260 -9.17 -13.86 1.19
N ILE A 261 -9.50 -12.71 0.59
CA ILE A 261 -10.71 -12.58 -0.23
C ILE A 261 -10.62 -13.55 -1.43
N GLY A 262 -9.50 -13.55 -2.17
CA GLY A 262 -9.32 -14.39 -3.35
C GLY A 262 -10.39 -14.18 -4.41
N GLU A 263 -10.75 -15.24 -5.14
CA GLU A 263 -11.80 -15.26 -6.17
C GLU A 263 -13.15 -15.79 -5.62
N LYS A 264 -13.26 -16.04 -4.33
CA LYS A 264 -14.42 -16.68 -3.70
C LYS A 264 -15.43 -15.64 -3.22
N ASP A 265 -16.72 -16.02 -3.24
CA ASP A 265 -17.79 -15.21 -2.67
C ASP A 265 -17.58 -15.06 -1.15
N VAL A 266 -17.13 -13.88 -0.74
CA VAL A 266 -16.97 -13.49 0.67
C VAL A 266 -18.19 -12.68 1.07
N CYS A 267 -18.89 -13.12 2.12
CA CYS A 267 -20.09 -12.43 2.63
C CYS A 267 -19.81 -11.58 3.86
N GLY A 268 -18.63 -11.70 4.47
CA GLY A 268 -18.23 -10.88 5.61
C GLY A 268 -16.82 -11.15 6.09
N MET A 269 -16.32 -10.26 6.93
CA MET A 269 -14.98 -10.31 7.54
C MET A 269 -15.10 -10.19 9.05
N VAL A 270 -14.45 -11.09 9.78
CA VAL A 270 -14.23 -10.93 11.23
C VAL A 270 -12.78 -10.51 11.44
N THR A 271 -12.57 -9.40 12.12
CA THR A 271 -11.24 -8.78 12.26
C THR A 271 -10.88 -8.58 13.73
N VAL A 272 -9.59 -8.63 14.06
CA VAL A 272 -9.06 -8.37 15.39
C VAL A 272 -8.05 -7.23 15.31
N GLY A 273 -8.16 -6.28 16.26
CA GLY A 273 -7.35 -5.07 16.33
C GLY A 273 -7.98 -3.87 15.64
N ASP A 274 -7.85 -2.68 16.24
CA ASP A 274 -8.47 -1.43 15.77
C ASP A 274 -8.00 -1.04 14.36
N ASP A 275 -6.71 -0.96 14.15
CA ASP A 275 -6.13 -0.55 12.87
C ASP A 275 -6.43 -1.56 11.75
N THR A 276 -6.40 -2.86 12.07
CA THR A 276 -6.77 -3.93 11.12
C THR A 276 -8.25 -3.81 10.74
N THR A 277 -9.11 -3.58 11.73
CA THR A 277 -10.55 -3.37 11.54
C THR A 277 -10.82 -2.13 10.70
N ALA A 278 -10.12 -1.02 10.94
CA ALA A 278 -10.25 0.20 10.16
C ALA A 278 -9.85 -0.01 8.68
N VAL A 279 -8.73 -0.69 8.42
CA VAL A 279 -8.28 -1.03 7.04
C VAL A 279 -9.26 -1.97 6.35
N CYS A 280 -9.70 -3.03 7.03
CA CYS A 280 -10.66 -3.98 6.49
C CYS A 280 -12.04 -3.33 6.27
N GLY A 281 -12.46 -2.43 7.17
CA GLY A 281 -13.67 -1.63 7.02
C GLY A 281 -13.63 -0.72 5.80
N HIS A 282 -12.52 0.00 5.63
CA HIS A 282 -12.29 0.89 4.49
C HIS A 282 -12.37 0.14 3.15
N ILE A 283 -11.68 -1.00 3.02
CA ILE A 283 -11.70 -1.82 1.81
C ILE A 283 -13.04 -2.53 1.66
N GLY A 284 -13.61 -3.02 2.77
CA GLY A 284 -14.92 -3.66 2.81
C GLY A 284 -16.04 -2.74 2.35
N ALA A 285 -15.98 -1.44 2.70
CA ALA A 285 -16.94 -0.45 2.21
C ALA A 285 -16.90 -0.33 0.68
N HIS A 286 -15.71 -0.37 0.07
CA HIS A 286 -15.56 -0.39 -1.38
C HIS A 286 -16.08 -1.68 -2.01
N LEU A 287 -15.81 -2.83 -1.41
CA LEU A 287 -16.20 -4.14 -1.94
C LEU A 287 -17.65 -4.56 -1.60
N GLY A 288 -18.34 -3.81 -0.72
CA GLY A 288 -19.66 -4.18 -0.21
C GLY A 288 -19.62 -5.36 0.75
N ILE A 289 -18.49 -5.59 1.44
CA ILE A 289 -18.27 -6.68 2.39
C ILE A 289 -18.33 -6.13 3.82
N PRO A 290 -19.30 -6.55 4.66
CA PRO A 290 -19.41 -6.10 6.05
C PRO A 290 -18.30 -6.65 6.94
N VAL A 291 -18.02 -5.93 8.03
CA VAL A 291 -16.99 -6.28 9.02
C VAL A 291 -17.62 -6.42 10.41
N LEU A 292 -17.25 -7.48 11.13
CA LEU A 292 -17.37 -7.55 12.58
C LEU A 292 -15.95 -7.34 13.16
N GLY A 293 -15.67 -6.15 13.67
CA GLY A 293 -14.39 -5.82 14.30
C GLY A 293 -14.38 -6.14 15.79
N ILE A 294 -13.40 -6.88 16.26
CA ILE A 294 -13.08 -7.06 17.68
C ILE A 294 -11.96 -6.10 18.00
N VAL A 295 -12.25 -5.11 18.83
CA VAL A 295 -11.38 -3.93 19.04
C VAL A 295 -11.29 -3.57 20.52
N ASP A 296 -10.25 -2.86 20.93
CA ASP A 296 -10.12 -2.32 22.30
C ASP A 296 -10.36 -0.80 22.36
N GLY A 297 -10.53 -0.13 21.21
CA GLY A 297 -10.87 1.29 21.09
C GLY A 297 -9.66 2.22 21.06
N ASP A 298 -8.47 1.73 20.68
CA ASP A 298 -7.22 2.50 20.62
C ASP A 298 -6.78 2.89 19.18
N SER A 299 -7.74 2.98 18.26
CA SER A 299 -7.52 3.29 16.82
C SER A 299 -6.58 4.48 16.59
N ASP A 300 -5.63 4.31 15.68
CA ASP A 300 -4.64 5.34 15.30
C ASP A 300 -5.11 6.23 14.14
N ASN A 301 -6.37 6.09 13.67
CA ASN A 301 -6.96 6.87 12.56
C ASN A 301 -6.12 6.83 11.27
N ILE A 302 -5.55 5.69 10.95
CA ILE A 302 -4.64 5.50 9.83
C ILE A 302 -5.30 5.49 8.44
N VAL A 303 -6.62 5.33 8.42
CA VAL A 303 -7.49 5.47 7.24
C VAL A 303 -8.79 6.17 7.65
N PRO A 304 -9.49 6.86 6.74
CA PRO A 304 -10.85 7.32 7.02
C PRO A 304 -11.75 6.12 7.30
N GLU A 305 -12.33 6.09 8.50
CA GLU A 305 -13.24 5.02 8.89
C GLU A 305 -14.52 5.08 8.07
N ARG A 306 -14.77 4.03 7.34
CA ARG A 306 -16.02 3.80 6.62
C ARG A 306 -16.23 2.29 6.48
N TYR A 307 -17.48 1.87 6.64
CA TYR A 307 -17.83 0.45 6.68
C TYR A 307 -19.01 0.16 5.75
N ALA A 308 -19.08 -1.07 5.23
CA ALA A 308 -20.23 -1.55 4.50
C ALA A 308 -21.42 -1.78 5.42
N GLU A 309 -22.63 -1.75 4.85
CA GLU A 309 -23.87 -2.07 5.58
C GLU A 309 -23.81 -3.47 6.20
N GLY A 310 -24.29 -3.59 7.44
CA GLY A 310 -24.22 -4.83 8.22
C GLY A 310 -22.93 -5.02 9.01
N SER A 311 -22.04 -4.01 9.04
CA SER A 311 -20.85 -4.02 9.89
C SER A 311 -21.18 -3.67 11.34
N LEU A 312 -20.39 -4.25 12.27
CA LEU A 312 -20.47 -4.01 13.71
C LEU A 312 -19.06 -3.95 14.31
N LEU A 313 -18.94 -3.23 15.42
CA LEU A 313 -17.74 -3.21 16.27
C LEU A 313 -18.10 -3.81 17.62
N ALA A 314 -17.32 -4.78 18.07
CA ALA A 314 -17.37 -5.35 19.41
C ALA A 314 -16.18 -4.82 20.22
N ILE A 315 -16.43 -3.77 21.03
CA ILE A 315 -15.41 -3.13 21.86
C ILE A 315 -15.24 -3.96 23.11
N ALA A 316 -14.07 -4.59 23.27
CA ALA A 316 -13.75 -5.49 24.36
C ALA A 316 -13.82 -4.80 25.74
N LYS A 317 -14.36 -5.48 26.76
CA LYS A 317 -14.52 -5.00 28.12
C LYS A 317 -13.95 -6.00 29.11
N GLY A 318 -12.92 -5.60 29.84
CA GLY A 318 -12.28 -6.43 30.87
C GLY A 318 -11.47 -7.62 30.34
N VAL A 319 -11.36 -7.74 29.01
CA VAL A 319 -10.51 -8.70 28.29
C VAL A 319 -9.82 -7.97 27.14
N SER A 320 -8.71 -8.51 26.65
CA SER A 320 -8.10 -7.94 25.44
C SER A 320 -8.87 -8.36 24.17
N ASP A 321 -8.77 -7.53 23.11
CA ASP A 321 -9.27 -7.87 21.79
C ASP A 321 -8.57 -9.13 21.23
N ASP A 322 -7.26 -9.29 21.49
CA ASP A 322 -6.47 -10.47 21.13
C ASP A 322 -7.02 -11.76 21.71
N ASP A 323 -7.31 -11.79 23.02
CA ASP A 323 -7.81 -12.99 23.71
C ASP A 323 -9.22 -13.33 23.24
N LEU A 324 -10.07 -12.30 23.08
CA LEU A 324 -11.41 -12.48 22.55
C LEU A 324 -11.39 -12.95 21.09
N GLY A 325 -10.48 -12.38 20.28
CA GLY A 325 -10.25 -12.77 18.89
C GLY A 325 -9.86 -14.24 18.74
N LYS A 326 -8.91 -14.72 19.58
CA LYS A 326 -8.50 -16.13 19.60
C LYS A 326 -9.66 -17.06 19.93
N GLU A 327 -10.47 -16.70 20.92
CA GLU A 327 -11.61 -17.51 21.32
C GLU A 327 -12.64 -17.63 20.19
N ILE A 328 -13.01 -16.51 19.57
CA ILE A 328 -14.03 -16.52 18.51
C ILE A 328 -13.54 -17.09 17.17
N SER A 329 -12.24 -17.16 16.95
CA SER A 329 -11.67 -17.69 15.70
C SER A 329 -12.18 -19.08 15.36
N HIS A 330 -12.43 -19.91 16.38
CA HIS A 330 -12.97 -21.27 16.22
C HIS A 330 -14.46 -21.33 15.84
N LEU A 331 -15.16 -20.19 15.94
CA LEU A 331 -16.59 -20.07 15.58
C LEU A 331 -16.79 -19.71 14.11
N ILE A 332 -15.70 -19.37 13.40
CA ILE A 332 -15.78 -19.00 11.98
C ILE A 332 -16.01 -20.27 11.16
N PRO A 333 -17.13 -20.36 10.41
CA PRO A 333 -17.42 -21.54 9.62
C PRO A 333 -16.40 -21.76 8.50
N GLY A 334 -15.94 -22.99 8.32
CA GLY A 334 -15.02 -23.35 7.22
C GLY A 334 -15.66 -23.39 5.84
N GLY A 335 -16.99 -23.25 5.75
CA GLY A 335 -17.80 -23.31 4.52
C GLY A 335 -18.64 -22.05 4.30
N SER A 336 -19.56 -22.12 3.32
CA SER A 336 -20.53 -21.06 3.06
C SER A 336 -21.54 -20.95 4.19
N THR A 337 -21.82 -19.71 4.63
CA THR A 337 -22.79 -19.39 5.68
C THR A 337 -23.46 -18.06 5.39
N SER A 338 -24.56 -17.76 6.11
CA SER A 338 -25.13 -16.41 6.13
C SER A 338 -24.32 -15.52 7.08
N TRP A 339 -24.02 -14.28 6.64
CA TRP A 339 -23.33 -13.28 7.47
C TRP A 339 -24.06 -13.05 8.80
N ASP A 340 -25.37 -12.84 8.74
CA ASP A 340 -26.17 -12.52 9.93
C ASP A 340 -26.19 -13.70 10.94
N VAL A 341 -26.19 -14.95 10.45
CA VAL A 341 -26.11 -16.15 11.31
C VAL A 341 -24.72 -16.24 11.97
N CYS A 342 -23.64 -16.04 11.19
CA CYS A 342 -22.29 -16.07 11.73
C CYS A 342 -22.10 -14.99 12.82
N VAL A 343 -22.50 -13.75 12.55
CA VAL A 343 -22.44 -12.65 13.51
C VAL A 343 -23.23 -12.97 14.78
N SER A 344 -24.47 -13.47 14.64
CA SER A 344 -25.31 -13.81 15.79
C SER A 344 -24.65 -14.86 16.69
N HIS A 345 -24.02 -15.89 16.12
CA HIS A 345 -23.31 -16.92 16.89
C HIS A 345 -22.11 -16.33 17.63
N ILE A 346 -21.31 -15.47 16.96
CA ILE A 346 -20.15 -14.81 17.56
C ILE A 346 -20.59 -13.90 18.70
N LEU A 347 -21.62 -13.07 18.48
CA LEU A 347 -22.11 -12.14 19.50
C LEU A 347 -22.70 -12.88 20.72
N ALA A 348 -23.37 -14.01 20.52
CA ALA A 348 -23.84 -14.86 21.60
C ALA A 348 -22.68 -15.42 22.45
N ALA A 349 -21.57 -15.85 21.80
CA ALA A 349 -20.38 -16.31 22.50
C ALA A 349 -19.65 -15.20 23.24
N ILE A 350 -19.56 -14.00 22.67
CA ILE A 350 -18.95 -12.82 23.30
C ILE A 350 -19.71 -12.43 24.56
N GLY A 351 -21.05 -12.42 24.50
CA GLY A 351 -21.92 -12.03 25.62
C GLY A 351 -21.64 -10.62 26.13
N ASN A 352 -21.50 -10.47 27.45
CA ASN A 352 -21.29 -9.17 28.10
C ASN A 352 -19.81 -8.69 28.08
N ARG A 353 -18.90 -9.42 27.43
CA ARG A 353 -17.47 -9.10 27.36
C ARG A 353 -17.13 -8.05 26.32
N ALA A 354 -18.08 -7.60 25.53
CA ALA A 354 -17.90 -6.48 24.62
C ALA A 354 -19.15 -5.59 24.56
N GLU A 355 -18.92 -4.32 24.23
CA GLU A 355 -19.97 -3.38 23.85
C GLU A 355 -20.12 -3.38 22.34
N ILE A 356 -21.34 -3.62 21.87
CA ILE A 356 -21.59 -3.66 20.42
C ILE A 356 -22.01 -2.28 19.93
N ARG A 357 -21.29 -1.76 18.95
CA ARG A 357 -21.58 -0.48 18.30
C ARG A 357 -21.70 -0.63 16.79
N LYS A 358 -22.54 0.23 16.20
CA LYS A 358 -22.55 0.42 14.73
C LYS A 358 -21.44 1.39 14.36
N PRO A 359 -20.54 1.02 13.46
CA PRO A 359 -19.52 1.94 12.98
C PRO A 359 -20.08 3.01 12.04
N PRO A 360 -19.33 4.07 11.72
CA PRO A 360 -19.75 5.09 10.76
C PRO A 360 -19.89 4.48 9.35
N MET A 361 -21.09 4.65 8.75
CA MET A 361 -21.41 4.13 7.41
C MET A 361 -21.48 5.23 6.34
N LYS A 362 -21.33 6.51 6.72
CA LYS A 362 -21.40 7.67 5.82
C LYS A 362 -20.20 8.59 6.01
#